data_611ed2409fde4bd03255bf41e6ca3842
#
_entry.id   611ed2409fde4bd03255bf41e6ca3842
#
_cell.length_a   1.000
_cell.length_b   1.000
_cell.length_c   1.000
_cell.angle_alpha   90.00
_cell.angle_beta   90.00
_cell.angle_gamma   90.00
#
_symmetry.space_group_name_H-M   'P 1'
#
loop_
_entity.id
_entity.type
_entity.pdbx_description
1 polymer ?
#
loop_
_entity_poly.entity_id
_entity_poly.type
_entity_poly.pdbx_seq_one_letter_code
_entity_poly.pdbx_strand_id
1 'polypeptide(L)'
;KVASDFFRTLYEKNEFVEQTSEQYYDEEAKQFLADRYIVGECPRCHAAGAYGDQCEKCGSTLSPEELINPVSKLSGSKPVKRPTKHWFLPLNRHQDWLKKWILEDHKEWRSNVYGQCKSWLDMDLMPRAVTRDLEWGIPVPVEGAEGKVLYVWFDAPIGYISNTKELCESNPEKYGNWEKWWKDQDTRLIHFIGKDNIVFHCIVFPAMLKAEGSFILPDNVPSNEFLNLEGDKIS
;
A
#
# COMPACT_ATOMS: atom_id res chain seq x y z
N LYS A 1 8.75 -13.07 8.20
CA LYS A 1 8.11 -13.52 9.47
C LYS A 1 7.25 -12.41 10.07
N VAL A 2 7.79 -11.22 10.36
CA VAL A 2 7.03 -10.12 11.03
C VAL A 2 5.78 -9.74 10.24
N ALA A 3 5.88 -9.55 8.91
CA ALA A 3 4.74 -9.20 8.07
C ALA A 3 3.65 -10.29 8.05
N SER A 4 4.06 -11.57 8.02
CA SER A 4 3.11 -12.69 8.10
C SER A 4 2.41 -12.75 9.45
N ASP A 5 3.14 -12.52 10.55
CA ASP A 5 2.57 -12.49 11.90
C ASP A 5 1.61 -11.30 12.06
N PHE A 6 1.98 -10.13 11.53
CA PHE A 6 1.13 -8.93 11.52
C PHE A 6 -0.17 -9.17 10.73
N PHE A 7 -0.08 -9.74 9.53
CA PHE A 7 -1.27 -10.10 8.74
C PHE A 7 -2.16 -11.08 9.49
N ARG A 8 -1.60 -12.13 10.10
CA ARG A 8 -2.36 -13.13 10.86
C ARG A 8 -3.09 -12.50 12.05
N THR A 9 -2.44 -11.59 12.78
CA THR A 9 -3.08 -10.85 13.88
C THR A 9 -4.29 -10.06 13.40
N LEU A 10 -4.18 -9.34 12.28
CA LEU A 10 -5.31 -8.59 11.72
C LEU A 10 -6.43 -9.52 11.22
N TYR A 11 -6.06 -10.65 10.62
CA TYR A 11 -7.01 -11.65 10.15
C TYR A 11 -7.81 -12.26 11.31
N GLU A 12 -7.15 -12.68 12.38
CA GLU A 12 -7.77 -13.22 13.59
C GLU A 12 -8.68 -12.21 14.30
N LYS A 13 -8.38 -10.92 14.17
CA LYS A 13 -9.21 -9.82 14.68
C LYS A 13 -10.38 -9.45 13.76
N ASN A 14 -10.56 -10.12 12.62
CA ASN A 14 -11.56 -9.80 11.60
C ASN A 14 -11.44 -8.37 11.05
N GLU A 15 -10.22 -7.86 10.94
CA GLU A 15 -9.95 -6.52 10.41
C GLU A 15 -9.95 -6.49 8.88
N PHE A 16 -9.98 -7.63 8.21
CA PHE A 16 -10.08 -7.71 6.76
C PHE A 16 -11.49 -8.04 6.29
N VAL A 17 -11.78 -7.61 5.06
CA VAL A 17 -12.96 -8.02 4.29
C VAL A 17 -12.49 -8.84 3.09
N GLU A 18 -13.07 -10.02 2.90
CA GLU A 18 -12.82 -10.83 1.71
C GLU A 18 -13.73 -10.35 0.57
N GLN A 19 -13.15 -10.11 -0.60
CA GLN A 19 -13.90 -9.75 -1.80
C GLN A 19 -13.37 -10.55 -2.99
N THR A 20 -14.28 -11.03 -3.80
CA THR A 20 -13.96 -11.64 -5.10
C THR A 20 -14.17 -10.58 -6.17
N SER A 21 -13.16 -10.38 -7.00
CA SER A 21 -13.21 -9.47 -8.16
C SER A 21 -12.70 -10.18 -9.40
N GLU A 22 -13.11 -9.74 -10.57
CA GLU A 22 -12.51 -10.21 -11.81
C GLU A 22 -11.24 -9.43 -12.10
N GLN A 23 -10.16 -10.16 -12.38
CA GLN A 23 -8.88 -9.58 -12.79
C GLN A 23 -8.38 -10.20 -14.09
N TYR A 24 -7.54 -9.48 -14.81
CA TYR A 24 -6.95 -9.98 -16.03
C TYR A 24 -5.95 -11.11 -15.74
N TYR A 25 -6.09 -12.19 -16.50
CA TYR A 25 -5.29 -13.38 -16.45
C TYR A 25 -4.68 -13.67 -17.81
N ASP A 26 -3.40 -13.97 -17.85
CA ASP A 26 -2.70 -14.40 -19.06
C ASP A 26 -2.71 -15.93 -19.12
N GLU A 27 -3.38 -16.49 -20.14
CA GLU A 27 -3.51 -17.93 -20.29
C GLU A 27 -2.23 -18.60 -20.77
N GLU A 28 -1.36 -17.87 -21.50
CA GLU A 28 -0.07 -18.37 -21.96
C GLU A 28 0.97 -18.32 -20.84
N ALA A 29 1.07 -17.21 -20.12
CA ALA A 29 1.95 -17.07 -18.97
C ALA A 29 1.39 -17.74 -17.71
N LYS A 30 0.12 -18.19 -17.72
CA LYS A 30 -0.59 -18.87 -16.63
C LYS A 30 -0.60 -18.10 -15.30
N GLN A 31 -0.72 -16.78 -15.36
CA GLN A 31 -0.75 -15.94 -14.16
C GLN A 31 -1.68 -14.74 -14.30
N PHE A 32 -2.12 -14.23 -13.15
CA PHE A 32 -2.81 -12.94 -13.09
C PHE A 32 -1.84 -11.81 -13.43
N LEU A 33 -2.36 -10.76 -14.06
CA LEU A 33 -1.59 -9.62 -14.50
C LEU A 33 -1.73 -8.46 -13.51
N ALA A 34 -0.62 -8.01 -12.94
CA ALA A 34 -0.57 -6.72 -12.28
C ALA A 34 -0.74 -5.60 -13.30
N ASP A 35 -1.22 -4.43 -12.85
CA ASP A 35 -1.59 -3.31 -13.71
C ASP A 35 -0.51 -2.93 -14.73
N ARG A 36 0.78 -2.99 -14.36
CA ARG A 36 1.92 -2.71 -15.24
C ARG A 36 2.29 -3.84 -16.22
N TYR A 37 1.68 -4.99 -16.08
CA TYR A 37 1.79 -6.09 -17.04
C TYR A 37 0.67 -6.08 -18.08
N ILE A 38 -0.23 -5.10 -18.02
CA ILE A 38 -1.27 -4.87 -19.00
C ILE A 38 -0.96 -3.58 -19.74
N VAL A 39 -0.91 -3.65 -21.06
CA VAL A 39 -0.67 -2.50 -21.91
C VAL A 39 -1.75 -2.42 -22.98
N GLY A 40 -2.06 -1.20 -23.40
CA GLY A 40 -3.07 -0.96 -24.43
C GLY A 40 -2.99 0.46 -24.96
N GLU A 41 -4.02 0.87 -25.70
CA GLU A 41 -4.16 2.26 -26.12
C GLU A 41 -4.84 3.08 -25.02
N CYS A 42 -4.31 4.27 -24.75
CA CYS A 42 -4.86 5.19 -23.77
C CYS A 42 -6.24 5.74 -24.22
N PRO A 43 -7.31 5.63 -23.43
CA PRO A 43 -8.62 6.15 -23.80
C PRO A 43 -8.69 7.69 -23.85
N ARG A 44 -7.69 8.38 -23.27
CA ARG A 44 -7.66 9.85 -23.16
C ARG A 44 -6.91 10.51 -24.31
N CYS A 45 -5.72 10.00 -24.66
CA CYS A 45 -4.84 10.62 -25.65
C CYS A 45 -4.52 9.71 -26.85
N HIS A 46 -5.08 8.51 -26.90
CA HIS A 46 -4.87 7.51 -27.95
C HIS A 46 -3.40 7.09 -28.15
N ALA A 47 -2.56 7.29 -27.14
CA ALA A 47 -1.20 6.81 -27.17
C ALA A 47 -1.17 5.28 -27.05
N ALA A 48 -0.43 4.61 -27.92
CA ALA A 48 -0.16 3.19 -27.78
C ALA A 48 0.78 2.91 -26.61
N GLY A 49 0.65 1.73 -25.97
CA GLY A 49 1.53 1.28 -24.91
C GLY A 49 1.28 1.94 -23.54
N ALA A 50 0.09 2.51 -23.32
CA ALA A 50 -0.32 2.95 -21.97
C ALA A 50 -0.44 1.75 -21.04
N TYR A 51 0.03 1.91 -19.80
CA TYR A 51 -0.07 0.88 -18.75
C TYR A 51 -1.45 0.91 -18.07
N GLY A 52 -1.80 -0.21 -17.45
CA GLY A 52 -3.07 -0.35 -16.75
C GLY A 52 -3.24 0.56 -15.54
N ASP A 53 -2.19 1.18 -15.03
CA ASP A 53 -2.25 2.14 -13.91
C ASP A 53 -2.10 3.60 -14.36
N GLN A 54 -1.41 3.83 -15.48
CA GLN A 54 -1.09 5.20 -15.93
C GLN A 54 -0.69 5.24 -17.40
N CYS A 55 -1.08 6.31 -18.08
CA CYS A 55 -0.52 6.67 -19.38
C CYS A 55 0.71 7.58 -19.20
N GLU A 56 1.89 7.10 -19.58
CA GLU A 56 3.13 7.87 -19.42
C GLU A 56 3.20 9.08 -20.39
N LYS A 57 2.40 9.09 -21.47
CA LYS A 57 2.39 10.20 -22.42
C LYS A 57 1.56 11.40 -21.95
N CYS A 58 0.36 11.18 -21.41
CA CYS A 58 -0.53 12.27 -20.94
C CYS A 58 -0.62 12.37 -19.42
N GLY A 59 0.02 11.46 -18.67
CA GLY A 59 0.03 11.46 -17.21
C GLY A 59 -1.30 11.04 -16.55
N SER A 60 -2.32 10.65 -17.33
CA SER A 60 -3.61 10.24 -16.77
C SER A 60 -3.48 8.92 -16.01
N THR A 61 -4.06 8.88 -14.81
CA THR A 61 -4.29 7.63 -14.08
C THR A 61 -5.34 6.81 -14.81
N LEU A 62 -5.12 5.51 -14.93
CA LEU A 62 -6.00 4.56 -15.61
C LEU A 62 -6.29 3.37 -14.70
N SER A 63 -7.31 2.60 -15.07
CA SER A 63 -7.45 1.22 -14.65
C SER A 63 -7.29 0.29 -15.87
N PRO A 64 -6.90 -0.97 -15.66
CA PRO A 64 -6.72 -1.93 -16.78
C PRO A 64 -7.96 -2.07 -17.66
N GLU A 65 -9.15 -1.88 -17.09
CA GLU A 65 -10.43 -1.96 -17.79
C GLU A 65 -10.69 -0.79 -18.74
N GLU A 66 -10.05 0.35 -18.50
CA GLU A 66 -10.20 1.53 -19.35
C GLU A 66 -9.35 1.45 -20.62
N LEU A 67 -8.33 0.60 -20.64
CA LEU A 67 -7.45 0.47 -21.81
C LEU A 67 -8.21 -0.04 -23.02
N ILE A 68 -7.96 0.58 -24.16
CA ILE A 68 -8.44 0.11 -25.47
C ILE A 68 -7.51 -1.02 -25.95
N ASN A 69 -8.09 -2.17 -26.31
CA ASN A 69 -7.36 -3.35 -26.77
C ASN A 69 -6.22 -3.78 -25.83
N PRO A 70 -6.52 -4.11 -24.55
CA PRO A 70 -5.49 -4.51 -23.61
C PRO A 70 -4.80 -5.82 -24.06
N VAL A 71 -3.49 -5.87 -23.90
CA VAL A 71 -2.66 -7.06 -24.12
C VAL A 71 -1.73 -7.30 -22.94
N SER A 72 -1.39 -8.56 -22.72
CA SER A 72 -0.37 -8.92 -21.74
C SER A 72 1.01 -8.51 -22.23
N LYS A 73 1.76 -7.82 -21.37
CA LYS A 73 3.17 -7.49 -21.65
C LYS A 73 4.09 -8.71 -21.54
N LEU A 74 3.64 -9.80 -20.92
CA LEU A 74 4.41 -11.01 -20.71
C LEU A 74 4.42 -11.88 -21.96
N SER A 75 3.25 -12.16 -22.52
CA SER A 75 3.09 -13.06 -23.69
C SER A 75 2.73 -12.33 -24.97
N GLY A 76 2.21 -11.08 -24.88
CA GLY A 76 1.63 -10.37 -26.01
C GLY A 76 0.19 -10.82 -26.34
N SER A 77 -0.34 -11.81 -25.62
CA SER A 77 -1.69 -12.34 -25.84
C SER A 77 -2.77 -11.41 -25.27
N LYS A 78 -3.99 -11.58 -25.74
CA LYS A 78 -5.15 -10.89 -25.15
C LYS A 78 -5.52 -11.55 -23.82
N PRO A 79 -5.46 -10.84 -22.70
CA PRO A 79 -5.79 -11.42 -21.41
C PRO A 79 -7.29 -11.68 -21.28
N VAL A 80 -7.66 -12.68 -20.46
CA VAL A 80 -9.04 -13.01 -20.10
C VAL A 80 -9.33 -12.57 -18.67
N LYS A 81 -10.59 -12.28 -18.36
CA LYS A 81 -10.99 -12.02 -16.98
C LYS A 81 -11.26 -13.32 -16.24
N ARG A 82 -10.73 -13.44 -15.03
CA ARG A 82 -10.96 -14.56 -14.12
C ARG A 82 -11.28 -14.04 -12.72
N PRO A 83 -12.20 -14.68 -12.00
CA PRO A 83 -12.48 -14.32 -10.61
C PRO A 83 -11.29 -14.69 -9.72
N THR A 84 -10.92 -13.77 -8.85
CA THR A 84 -9.94 -14.00 -7.80
C THR A 84 -10.38 -13.35 -6.49
N LYS A 85 -10.09 -14.01 -5.37
CA LYS A 85 -10.43 -13.57 -4.03
C LYS A 85 -9.24 -12.86 -3.40
N HIS A 86 -9.46 -11.69 -2.82
CA HIS A 86 -8.46 -10.94 -2.09
C HIS A 86 -8.97 -10.46 -0.73
N TRP A 87 -8.03 -10.19 0.18
CA TRP A 87 -8.30 -9.54 1.46
C TRP A 87 -8.10 -8.04 1.33
N PHE A 88 -9.03 -7.29 1.91
CA PHE A 88 -9.03 -5.84 1.87
C PHE A 88 -9.01 -5.27 3.27
N LEU A 89 -8.16 -4.29 3.52
CA LEU A 89 -8.24 -3.46 4.72
C LEU A 89 -9.34 -2.41 4.49
N PRO A 90 -10.43 -2.43 5.27
CA PRO A 90 -11.57 -1.51 5.11
C PRO A 90 -11.22 -0.14 5.71
N LEU A 91 -10.46 0.70 4.99
CA LEU A 91 -10.05 2.02 5.45
C LEU A 91 -11.21 2.93 5.81
N ASN A 92 -12.37 2.74 5.20
CA ASN A 92 -13.61 3.44 5.55
C ASN A 92 -14.02 3.26 7.02
N ARG A 93 -13.72 2.11 7.65
CA ARG A 93 -13.96 1.91 9.09
C ARG A 93 -13.08 2.78 9.99
N HIS A 94 -11.95 3.23 9.47
CA HIS A 94 -10.99 4.07 10.18
C HIS A 94 -11.14 5.57 9.88
N GLN A 95 -12.02 5.96 8.95
CA GLN A 95 -12.11 7.33 8.44
C GLN A 95 -12.39 8.37 9.52
N ASP A 96 -13.37 8.16 10.38
CA ASP A 96 -13.73 9.13 11.43
C ASP A 96 -12.60 9.29 12.43
N TRP A 97 -11.97 8.18 12.83
CA TRP A 97 -10.81 8.23 13.70
C TRP A 97 -9.64 8.95 13.04
N LEU A 98 -9.34 8.65 11.76
CA LEU A 98 -8.26 9.32 11.01
C LEU A 98 -8.53 10.83 10.85
N LYS A 99 -9.79 11.22 10.60
CA LYS A 99 -10.17 12.65 10.54
C LYS A 99 -9.87 13.34 11.86
N LYS A 100 -10.29 12.77 12.97
CA LYS A 100 -9.99 13.33 14.29
C LYS A 100 -8.49 13.38 14.55
N TRP A 101 -7.81 12.25 14.40
CA TRP A 101 -6.39 12.13 14.70
C TRP A 101 -5.51 13.07 13.87
N ILE A 102 -5.76 13.17 12.55
CA ILE A 102 -4.94 14.02 11.67
C ILE A 102 -5.41 15.47 11.71
N LEU A 103 -6.72 15.73 11.53
CA LEU A 103 -7.20 17.07 11.29
C LEU A 103 -7.45 17.88 12.57
N GLU A 104 -7.60 17.21 13.72
CA GLU A 104 -7.82 17.88 15.01
C GLU A 104 -6.59 17.79 15.90
N ASP A 105 -5.99 16.60 16.05
CA ASP A 105 -4.95 16.33 17.03
C ASP A 105 -3.52 16.64 16.48
N HIS A 106 -3.33 16.69 15.13
CA HIS A 106 -2.04 16.92 14.48
C HIS A 106 -2.03 18.09 13.48
N LYS A 107 -2.63 19.21 13.87
CA LYS A 107 -2.67 20.45 13.06
C LYS A 107 -1.29 21.07 12.82
N GLU A 108 -0.30 20.69 13.65
CA GLU A 108 1.08 21.15 13.58
C GLU A 108 1.88 20.44 12.47
N TRP A 109 1.37 19.38 11.87
CA TRP A 109 2.06 18.70 10.77
C TRP A 109 2.27 19.67 9.60
N ARG A 110 3.32 19.43 8.81
CA ARG A 110 3.63 20.30 7.65
C ARG A 110 2.41 20.45 6.74
N SER A 111 2.23 21.65 6.20
CA SER A 111 1.06 22.01 5.39
C SER A 111 0.84 21.10 4.17
N ASN A 112 1.92 20.63 3.52
CA ASN A 112 1.81 19.68 2.41
C ASN A 112 1.27 18.31 2.86
N VAL A 113 1.72 17.81 4.01
CA VAL A 113 1.22 16.56 4.59
C VAL A 113 -0.23 16.69 5.03
N TYR A 114 -0.52 17.72 5.84
CA TYR A 114 -1.86 18.02 6.33
C TYR A 114 -2.86 18.20 5.18
N GLY A 115 -2.50 19.02 4.18
CA GLY A 115 -3.35 19.30 3.02
C GLY A 115 -3.65 18.06 2.18
N GLN A 116 -2.66 17.20 1.94
CA GLN A 116 -2.87 15.97 1.21
C GLN A 116 -3.72 14.97 1.99
N CYS A 117 -3.49 14.81 3.29
CA CYS A 117 -4.33 13.97 4.15
C CYS A 117 -5.77 14.48 4.17
N LYS A 118 -5.97 15.80 4.34
CA LYS A 118 -7.30 16.41 4.30
C LYS A 118 -8.01 16.11 2.99
N SER A 119 -7.34 16.28 1.86
CA SER A 119 -7.91 15.98 0.53
C SER A 119 -8.37 14.53 0.41
N TRP A 120 -7.62 13.57 0.95
CA TRP A 120 -8.01 12.17 0.97
C TRP A 120 -9.18 11.89 1.94
N LEU A 121 -9.19 12.52 3.10
CA LEU A 121 -10.21 12.32 4.12
C LEU A 121 -11.52 13.07 3.82
N ASP A 122 -11.50 14.07 2.95
CA ASP A 122 -12.71 14.72 2.43
C ASP A 122 -13.45 13.84 1.41
N MET A 123 -12.75 12.87 0.81
CA MET A 123 -13.35 11.79 0.02
C MET A 123 -13.66 10.59 0.92
N ASP A 124 -14.59 9.75 0.52
CA ASP A 124 -14.83 8.49 1.22
C ASP A 124 -13.67 7.52 0.97
N LEU A 125 -13.02 7.11 2.06
CA LEU A 125 -11.95 6.12 1.99
C LEU A 125 -12.53 4.76 1.56
N MET A 126 -11.92 4.17 0.57
CA MET A 126 -12.31 2.85 0.04
C MET A 126 -11.45 1.73 0.65
N PRO A 127 -12.01 0.52 0.79
CA PRO A 127 -11.22 -0.65 1.15
C PRO A 127 -10.04 -0.84 0.19
N ARG A 128 -8.86 -1.17 0.73
CA ARG A 128 -7.65 -1.42 -0.06
C ARG A 128 -7.23 -2.87 0.01
N ALA A 129 -7.01 -3.48 -1.15
CA ALA A 129 -6.51 -4.84 -1.23
C ALA A 129 -5.10 -4.92 -0.61
N VAL A 130 -4.89 -5.89 0.28
CA VAL A 130 -3.62 -6.16 0.97
C VAL A 130 -2.93 -7.42 0.47
N THR A 131 -3.50 -8.07 -0.54
CA THR A 131 -2.95 -9.27 -1.17
C THR A 131 -2.94 -9.12 -2.69
N ARG A 132 -2.10 -9.92 -3.37
CA ARG A 132 -1.99 -9.97 -4.83
C ARG A 132 -1.77 -11.42 -5.28
N ASP A 133 -2.20 -11.72 -6.49
CA ASP A 133 -1.88 -12.95 -7.20
C ASP A 133 -0.54 -12.76 -7.92
N LEU A 134 0.55 -13.15 -7.27
CA LEU A 134 1.92 -13.08 -7.79
C LEU A 134 2.71 -14.30 -7.33
N GLU A 135 3.67 -14.72 -8.14
CA GLU A 135 4.55 -15.85 -7.80
C GLU A 135 5.62 -15.47 -6.78
N TRP A 136 6.03 -14.19 -6.78
CA TRP A 136 7.08 -13.70 -5.88
C TRP A 136 6.53 -12.74 -4.84
N GLY A 137 6.89 -12.95 -3.59
CA GLY A 137 6.50 -12.12 -2.47
C GLY A 137 6.39 -12.93 -1.17
N ILE A 138 5.87 -12.28 -0.12
CA ILE A 138 5.59 -12.94 1.15
C ILE A 138 4.25 -13.68 1.03
N PRO A 139 4.23 -15.01 1.13
CA PRO A 139 2.97 -15.77 1.04
C PRO A 139 1.95 -15.30 2.09
N VAL A 140 0.70 -15.21 1.70
CA VAL A 140 -0.42 -14.90 2.60
C VAL A 140 -0.59 -16.06 3.59
N PRO A 141 -0.50 -15.84 4.92
CA PRO A 141 -0.32 -16.90 5.90
C PRO A 141 -1.66 -17.45 6.44
N VAL A 142 -2.69 -17.56 5.59
CA VAL A 142 -4.01 -18.06 5.98
C VAL A 142 -4.51 -19.11 4.98
N GLU A 143 -5.42 -19.97 5.41
CA GLU A 143 -6.03 -21.02 4.59
C GLU A 143 -6.83 -20.42 3.42
N GLY A 144 -6.79 -21.05 2.26
CA GLY A 144 -7.46 -20.60 1.04
C GLY A 144 -6.79 -19.41 0.34
N ALA A 145 -5.51 -19.16 0.67
CA ALA A 145 -4.70 -18.09 0.09
C ALA A 145 -3.57 -18.62 -0.82
N GLU A 146 -3.71 -19.86 -1.32
CA GLU A 146 -2.72 -20.49 -2.19
C GLU A 146 -2.45 -19.62 -3.44
N GLY A 147 -1.18 -19.42 -3.79
CA GLY A 147 -0.76 -18.59 -4.92
C GLY A 147 -0.90 -17.09 -4.70
N LYS A 148 -1.15 -16.66 -3.45
CA LYS A 148 -1.27 -15.24 -3.10
C LYS A 148 -0.15 -14.78 -2.20
N VAL A 149 0.27 -13.53 -2.42
CA VAL A 149 1.30 -12.86 -1.62
C VAL A 149 0.75 -11.58 -1.00
N LEU A 150 1.39 -11.11 0.05
CA LEU A 150 1.11 -9.79 0.63
C LEU A 150 1.43 -8.70 -0.41
N TYR A 151 0.56 -7.71 -0.49
CA TYR A 151 0.79 -6.55 -1.34
C TYR A 151 1.93 -5.70 -0.79
N VAL A 152 2.82 -5.24 -1.66
CA VAL A 152 4.03 -4.50 -1.27
C VAL A 152 3.76 -3.30 -0.36
N TRP A 153 2.67 -2.58 -0.57
CA TRP A 153 2.31 -1.44 0.28
C TRP A 153 1.67 -1.82 1.62
N PHE A 154 1.38 -3.10 1.83
CA PHE A 154 1.05 -3.62 3.14
C PHE A 154 2.30 -4.05 3.90
N ASP A 155 3.23 -4.77 3.25
CA ASP A 155 4.40 -5.31 3.94
C ASP A 155 5.57 -4.32 4.04
N ALA A 156 5.73 -3.39 3.09
CA ALA A 156 6.82 -2.42 3.08
C ALA A 156 6.91 -1.58 4.37
N PRO A 157 5.84 -0.96 4.89
CA PRO A 157 5.93 -0.21 6.14
C PRO A 157 6.16 -1.11 7.37
N ILE A 158 5.73 -2.38 7.33
CA ILE A 158 6.07 -3.37 8.36
C ILE A 158 7.59 -3.68 8.36
N GLY A 159 8.26 -3.43 7.24
CA GLY A 159 9.71 -3.51 7.12
C GLY A 159 10.45 -2.68 8.16
N TYR A 160 9.93 -1.52 8.55
CA TYR A 160 10.52 -0.69 9.62
C TYR A 160 10.53 -1.44 10.96
N ILE A 161 9.45 -2.13 11.29
CA ILE A 161 9.35 -2.96 12.50
C ILE A 161 10.33 -4.15 12.40
N SER A 162 10.38 -4.80 11.23
CA SER A 162 11.28 -5.93 10.98
C SER A 162 12.74 -5.56 11.15
N ASN A 163 13.14 -4.42 10.57
CA ASN A 163 14.52 -3.92 10.66
C ASN A 163 14.91 -3.54 12.10
N THR A 164 13.99 -2.89 12.83
CA THR A 164 14.22 -2.58 14.25
C THR A 164 14.37 -3.85 15.07
N LYS A 165 13.51 -4.85 14.80
CA LYS A 165 13.57 -6.14 15.49
C LYS A 165 14.90 -6.85 15.21
N GLU A 166 15.32 -6.95 13.95
CA GLU A 166 16.59 -7.55 13.55
C GLU A 166 17.79 -6.84 14.21
N LEU A 167 17.78 -5.50 14.22
CA LEU A 167 18.83 -4.71 14.87
C LEU A 167 18.92 -4.98 16.38
N CYS A 168 17.80 -5.02 17.08
CA CYS A 168 17.75 -5.30 18.52
C CYS A 168 18.17 -6.74 18.83
N GLU A 169 17.73 -7.71 18.03
CA GLU A 169 18.12 -9.12 18.18
C GLU A 169 19.60 -9.36 17.87
N SER A 170 20.21 -8.57 16.96
CA SER A 170 21.63 -8.67 16.64
C SER A 170 22.55 -8.11 17.74
N ASN A 171 22.08 -7.14 18.52
CA ASN A 171 22.85 -6.55 19.62
C ASN A 171 21.92 -6.12 20.77
N PRO A 172 21.39 -7.09 21.55
CA PRO A 172 20.39 -6.81 22.59
C PRO A 172 20.97 -6.01 23.78
N GLU A 173 22.27 -6.10 24.04
CA GLU A 173 22.91 -5.32 25.10
C GLU A 173 22.89 -3.82 24.79
N LYS A 174 23.03 -3.45 23.51
CA LYS A 174 23.06 -2.05 23.06
C LYS A 174 21.67 -1.48 22.82
N TYR A 175 20.79 -2.24 22.19
CA TYR A 175 19.51 -1.73 21.68
C TYR A 175 18.30 -2.18 22.50
N GLY A 176 18.47 -3.18 23.38
CA GLY A 176 17.40 -3.73 24.22
C GLY A 176 16.33 -4.50 23.43
N ASN A 177 15.13 -4.50 23.97
CA ASN A 177 13.98 -5.14 23.31
C ASN A 177 13.38 -4.20 22.25
N TRP A 178 13.13 -4.72 21.05
CA TRP A 178 12.56 -3.99 19.92
C TRP A 178 11.14 -3.42 20.23
N GLU A 179 10.37 -4.06 21.11
CA GLU A 179 9.04 -3.59 21.50
C GLU A 179 9.08 -2.22 22.18
N LYS A 180 10.15 -1.90 22.90
CA LYS A 180 10.36 -0.58 23.46
C LYS A 180 10.31 0.54 22.41
N TRP A 181 10.77 0.26 21.20
CA TRP A 181 10.80 1.22 20.11
C TRP A 181 9.47 1.38 19.38
N TRP A 182 8.59 0.39 19.47
CA TRP A 182 7.36 0.35 18.67
C TRP A 182 6.08 0.26 19.49
N LYS A 183 6.16 -0.06 20.80
CA LYS A 183 4.98 -0.29 21.64
C LYS A 183 4.97 0.54 22.93
N ASP A 184 6.10 1.14 23.31
CA ASP A 184 6.21 1.96 24.50
C ASP A 184 5.65 3.37 24.20
N GLN A 185 4.70 3.82 25.02
CA GLN A 185 4.02 5.11 24.87
C GLN A 185 4.95 6.32 25.09
N ASP A 186 6.09 6.11 25.76
CA ASP A 186 7.11 7.15 25.96
C ASP A 186 8.02 7.30 24.71
N THR A 187 7.91 6.40 23.73
CA THR A 187 8.66 6.46 22.46
C THR A 187 7.93 7.35 21.45
N ARG A 188 8.67 8.22 20.78
CA ARG A 188 8.17 9.04 19.67
C ARG A 188 8.58 8.44 18.33
N LEU A 189 7.57 8.12 17.49
CA LEU A 189 7.77 7.60 16.14
C LEU A 189 7.66 8.75 15.12
N ILE A 190 8.73 8.98 14.34
CA ILE A 190 8.76 10.02 13.31
C ILE A 190 9.15 9.39 11.98
N HIS A 191 8.33 9.60 10.93
CA HIS A 191 8.61 9.13 9.59
C HIS A 191 9.07 10.27 8.67
N PHE A 192 10.34 10.24 8.24
CA PHE A 192 10.84 11.14 7.20
C PHE A 192 10.65 10.50 5.83
N ILE A 193 9.83 11.08 4.97
CA ILE A 193 9.41 10.48 3.70
C ILE A 193 9.41 11.47 2.54
N GLY A 194 9.31 10.94 1.30
CA GLY A 194 8.92 11.73 0.12
C GLY A 194 7.39 11.88 0.04
N LYS A 195 6.91 12.92 -0.61
CA LYS A 195 5.47 13.26 -0.67
C LYS A 195 4.59 12.20 -1.32
N ASP A 196 5.14 11.36 -2.18
CA ASP A 196 4.48 10.23 -2.79
C ASP A 196 4.07 9.14 -1.77
N ASN A 197 4.69 9.15 -0.61
CA ASN A 197 4.44 8.19 0.47
C ASN A 197 3.52 8.72 1.59
N ILE A 198 2.99 9.96 1.49
CA ILE A 198 2.16 10.57 2.54
C ILE A 198 0.95 9.69 2.87
N VAL A 199 0.20 9.25 1.85
CA VAL A 199 -1.01 8.43 2.06
C VAL A 199 -0.70 7.13 2.80
N PHE A 200 0.42 6.48 2.46
CA PHE A 200 0.80 5.23 3.11
C PHE A 200 1.22 5.42 4.56
N HIS A 201 1.95 6.50 4.88
CA HIS A 201 2.47 6.74 6.23
C HIS A 201 1.52 7.51 7.14
N CYS A 202 0.54 8.23 6.59
CA CYS A 202 -0.41 8.99 7.38
C CYS A 202 -1.81 8.35 7.46
N ILE A 203 -2.17 7.48 6.52
CA ILE A 203 -3.51 6.88 6.46
C ILE A 203 -3.43 5.36 6.58
N VAL A 204 -2.75 4.68 5.63
CA VAL A 204 -2.78 3.22 5.54
C VAL A 204 -2.05 2.57 6.71
N PHE A 205 -0.80 2.92 6.93
CA PHE A 205 0.01 2.32 7.99
C PHE A 205 -0.51 2.64 9.41
N PRO A 206 -0.91 3.89 9.72
CA PRO A 206 -1.57 4.16 11.00
C PRO A 206 -2.87 3.38 11.20
N ALA A 207 -3.69 3.18 10.16
CA ALA A 207 -4.87 2.33 10.24
C ALA A 207 -4.50 0.88 10.57
N MET A 208 -3.43 0.35 9.95
CA MET A 208 -2.91 -0.99 10.26
C MET A 208 -2.42 -1.10 11.70
N LEU A 209 -1.62 -0.14 12.17
CA LEU A 209 -1.10 -0.10 13.55
C LEU A 209 -2.24 0.00 14.57
N LYS A 210 -3.25 0.83 14.27
CA LYS A 210 -4.45 1.00 15.11
C LYS A 210 -5.28 -0.28 15.18
N ALA A 211 -5.48 -0.95 14.05
CA ALA A 211 -6.20 -2.22 13.97
C ALA A 211 -5.47 -3.34 14.72
N GLU A 212 -4.15 -3.41 14.61
CA GLU A 212 -3.34 -4.35 15.37
C GLU A 212 -3.42 -4.04 16.88
N GLY A 213 -3.34 -2.76 17.27
CA GLY A 213 -3.70 -2.25 18.59
C GLY A 213 -2.60 -2.24 19.64
N SER A 214 -1.44 -2.87 19.42
CA SER A 214 -0.33 -2.87 20.38
C SER A 214 0.79 -1.87 20.03
N PHE A 215 0.78 -1.31 18.82
CA PHE A 215 1.81 -0.38 18.34
C PHE A 215 1.47 1.08 18.63
N ILE A 216 2.51 1.89 18.82
CA ILE A 216 2.37 3.36 18.86
C ILE A 216 2.11 3.90 17.46
N LEU A 217 1.48 5.07 17.41
CA LEU A 217 1.19 5.78 16.16
C LEU A 217 2.29 6.82 15.86
N PRO A 218 2.47 7.24 14.61
CA PRO A 218 3.39 8.32 14.27
C PRO A 218 3.03 9.63 14.99
N ASP A 219 4.01 10.21 15.67
CA ASP A 219 3.89 11.53 16.27
C ASP A 219 4.03 12.64 15.21
N ASN A 220 4.87 12.40 14.20
CA ASN A 220 5.03 13.32 13.08
C ASN A 220 5.46 12.58 11.80
N VAL A 221 5.08 13.15 10.65
CA VAL A 221 5.44 12.62 9.33
C VAL A 221 5.97 13.74 8.43
N PRO A 222 7.21 14.22 8.66
CA PRO A 222 7.85 15.22 7.79
C PRO A 222 8.03 14.69 6.37
N SER A 223 7.42 15.36 5.40
CA SER A 223 7.51 14.97 3.99
C SER A 223 8.27 16.02 3.16
N ASN A 224 9.17 15.54 2.30
CA ASN A 224 9.89 16.35 1.33
C ASN A 224 9.16 16.38 0.00
N GLU A 225 9.23 17.54 -0.67
CA GLU A 225 8.83 17.67 -2.06
C GLU A 225 9.79 16.93 -3.00
N PHE A 226 9.37 16.70 -4.25
CA PHE A 226 10.28 16.13 -5.25
C PHE A 226 11.44 17.06 -5.54
N LEU A 227 12.62 16.50 -5.67
CA LEU A 227 13.75 17.23 -6.19
C LEU A 227 13.60 17.37 -7.71
N ASN A 228 13.51 18.58 -8.19
CA ASN A 228 13.41 18.90 -9.61
C ASN A 228 14.71 19.56 -10.09
N LEU A 229 15.11 19.27 -11.32
CA LEU A 229 16.18 19.97 -12.04
C LEU A 229 15.57 20.62 -13.28
N GLU A 230 15.75 21.95 -13.41
CA GLU A 230 15.23 22.75 -14.55
C GLU A 230 13.73 22.55 -14.83
N GLY A 231 12.94 22.21 -13.80
CA GLY A 231 11.50 21.96 -13.90
C GLY A 231 11.11 20.50 -14.05
N ASP A 232 12.04 19.61 -14.35
CA ASP A 232 11.81 18.20 -14.50
C ASP A 232 12.14 17.43 -13.21
N LYS A 233 11.32 16.42 -12.89
CA LYS A 233 11.55 15.53 -11.74
C LYS A 233 12.80 14.69 -11.97
N ILE A 234 13.73 14.74 -11.02
CA ILE A 234 14.87 13.81 -10.97
C ILE A 234 14.40 12.52 -10.32
N SER A 235 14.22 11.47 -11.09
CA SER A 235 13.96 10.13 -10.56
C SER A 235 14.27 9.06 -11.61
#